data_1fd98b9c45bed77884f9ed66a77630e8
#
_entry.id   1fd98b9c45bed77884f9ed66a77630e8
#
_cell.length_a   1.000
_cell.length_b   1.000
_cell.length_c   1.000
_cell.angle_alpha   90.00
_cell.angle_beta   90.00
_cell.angle_gamma   90.00
#
_symmetry.space_group_name_H-M   'P 1'
#
loop_
_entity.id
_entity.type
_entity.pdbx_description
1 polymer ?
#
loop_
_entity_poly.entity_id
_entity_poly.type
_entity_poly.pdbx_seq_one_letter_code
_entity_poly.pdbx_strand_id
1 'polypeptide(L)'
;MPARADLAFDAFHYHHWRGQWDSLVSRTQVQHGAPCPSVGAISENTGAGALRALSMRTQFVSYHRPTLAAAKMIGRSFPFTQWAASMRHQPDGPDRSLLIYTYTVDVGPACLRWILEPLVRWVFERKTRQRFARLAQFLAVHAPEIAAWQRQQSTQAVASNTTQTAHRP
;
A
#
# COMPACT_ATOMS: atom_id res chain seq x y z
N MET A 1 -4.11 -13.43 5.45
CA MET A 1 -2.98 -13.52 4.53
C MET A 1 -2.14 -14.74 4.91
N PRO A 2 -1.62 -15.52 3.96
CA PRO A 2 -0.80 -16.72 4.21
C PRO A 2 0.68 -16.35 4.46
N ALA A 3 0.90 -15.36 5.31
CA ALA A 3 2.21 -14.88 5.73
C ALA A 3 2.07 -14.05 7.00
N ARG A 4 3.18 -13.88 7.74
CA ARG A 4 3.24 -13.02 8.91
C ARG A 4 2.90 -11.57 8.55
N ALA A 5 2.42 -10.82 9.54
CA ALA A 5 1.97 -9.43 9.37
C ALA A 5 3.07 -8.49 8.81
N ASP A 6 4.32 -8.67 9.24
CA ASP A 6 5.46 -7.89 8.76
C ASP A 6 5.77 -8.14 7.28
N LEU A 7 5.69 -9.41 6.84
CA LEU A 7 5.91 -9.78 5.44
C LEU A 7 4.77 -9.23 4.54
N ALA A 8 3.53 -9.37 5.00
CA ALA A 8 2.37 -8.87 4.29
C ALA A 8 2.37 -7.33 4.17
N PHE A 9 2.81 -6.65 5.23
CA PHE A 9 2.98 -5.20 5.25
C PHE A 9 4.02 -4.76 4.23
N ASP A 10 5.21 -5.37 4.23
CA ASP A 10 6.29 -4.99 3.33
C ASP A 10 5.97 -5.33 1.87
N ALA A 11 5.37 -6.48 1.60
CA ALA A 11 4.91 -6.84 0.26
C ALA A 11 3.94 -5.80 -0.34
N PHE A 12 3.14 -5.15 0.50
CA PHE A 12 2.20 -4.13 0.06
C PHE A 12 2.84 -2.75 -0.09
N HIS A 13 3.74 -2.35 0.80
CA HIS A 13 4.20 -0.97 0.88
C HIS A 13 5.53 -0.71 0.19
N TYR A 14 6.41 -1.70 0.08
CA TYR A 14 7.63 -1.55 -0.71
C TYR A 14 7.35 -1.68 -2.20
N HIS A 15 7.74 -0.66 -2.97
CA HIS A 15 7.40 -0.55 -4.38
C HIS A 15 7.96 -1.69 -5.22
N HIS A 16 9.14 -2.18 -4.88
CA HIS A 16 9.78 -3.28 -5.57
C HIS A 16 8.98 -4.59 -5.45
N TRP A 17 8.37 -4.86 -4.28
CA TRP A 17 7.47 -6.00 -4.11
C TRP A 17 6.11 -5.74 -4.74
N ARG A 18 5.56 -4.55 -4.48
CA ARG A 18 4.24 -4.17 -4.96
C ARG A 18 4.12 -4.22 -6.47
N GLY A 19 5.16 -3.83 -7.20
CA GLY A 19 5.19 -3.87 -8.65
C GLY A 19 5.04 -5.27 -9.26
N GLN A 20 5.29 -6.33 -8.49
CA GLN A 20 5.24 -7.71 -8.97
C GLN A 20 3.83 -8.31 -8.94
N TRP A 21 2.93 -7.80 -8.10
CA TRP A 21 1.59 -8.38 -7.92
C TRP A 21 0.43 -7.39 -8.09
N ASP A 22 0.63 -6.10 -7.84
CA ASP A 22 -0.44 -5.09 -7.87
C ASP A 22 -0.76 -4.61 -9.28
N SER A 23 -1.64 -5.32 -9.95
CA SER A 23 -2.06 -4.99 -11.31
C SER A 23 -3.13 -3.90 -11.41
N LEU A 24 -3.62 -3.38 -10.29
CA LEU A 24 -4.58 -2.24 -10.31
C LEU A 24 -3.89 -0.92 -10.59
N VAL A 25 -2.62 -0.84 -10.28
CA VAL A 25 -1.82 0.36 -10.41
C VAL A 25 -0.72 0.10 -11.42
N SER A 26 -0.74 0.82 -12.53
CA SER A 26 0.31 0.72 -13.55
C SER A 26 1.61 1.36 -13.10
N ARG A 27 1.53 2.35 -12.21
CA ARG A 27 2.66 3.08 -11.65
C ARG A 27 2.34 3.59 -10.25
N THR A 28 3.21 3.29 -9.30
CA THR A 28 3.22 3.89 -7.96
C THR A 28 4.58 4.54 -7.76
N GLN A 29 4.59 5.82 -7.47
CA GLN A 29 5.82 6.54 -7.11
C GLN A 29 5.57 7.34 -5.84
N VAL A 30 6.48 7.22 -4.87
CA VAL A 30 6.59 8.18 -3.79
C VAL A 30 7.41 9.35 -4.29
N GLN A 31 6.99 10.57 -4.00
CA GLN A 31 7.79 11.76 -4.31
C GLN A 31 9.18 11.60 -3.68
N HIS A 32 10.20 12.01 -4.42
CA HIS A 32 11.63 11.87 -4.09
C HIS A 32 12.21 10.45 -4.18
N GLY A 33 11.49 9.49 -4.81
CA GLY A 33 12.06 8.16 -5.13
C GLY A 33 12.28 7.25 -3.92
N ALA A 34 11.64 7.52 -2.78
CA ALA A 34 11.75 6.65 -1.62
C ALA A 34 11.24 5.22 -1.91
N PRO A 35 11.93 4.17 -1.42
CA PRO A 35 11.56 2.78 -1.70
C PRO A 35 10.26 2.35 -1.03
N CYS A 36 9.86 3.05 0.03
CA CYS A 36 8.60 2.84 0.75
C CYS A 36 8.06 4.17 1.26
N PRO A 37 6.76 4.24 1.58
CA PRO A 37 6.16 5.43 2.17
C PRO A 37 6.67 5.74 3.57
N SER A 38 6.50 7.00 3.96
CA SER A 38 6.63 7.49 5.34
C SER A 38 5.50 8.46 5.63
N VAL A 39 5.35 8.87 6.88
CA VAL A 39 4.34 9.91 7.24
C VAL A 39 4.64 11.20 6.46
N GLY A 40 3.62 11.77 5.86
CA GLY A 40 3.74 12.96 5.00
C GLY A 40 4.11 12.65 3.54
N ALA A 41 4.61 11.44 3.23
CA ALA A 41 4.97 11.06 1.88
C ALA A 41 3.75 11.12 0.94
N ILE A 42 3.97 11.68 -0.25
CA ILE A 42 2.96 11.75 -1.30
C ILE A 42 3.24 10.65 -2.31
N SER A 43 2.25 9.84 -2.56
CA SER A 43 2.27 8.79 -3.59
C SER A 43 1.31 9.16 -4.72
N GLU A 44 1.78 9.02 -5.94
CA GLU A 44 0.95 9.11 -7.13
C GLU A 44 0.68 7.72 -7.67
N ASN A 45 -0.60 7.40 -7.81
CA ASN A 45 -1.06 6.11 -8.27
C ASN A 45 -1.85 6.30 -9.57
N THR A 46 -1.34 5.78 -10.66
CA THR A 46 -2.02 5.77 -11.95
C THR A 46 -2.71 4.42 -12.14
N GLY A 47 -3.99 4.45 -12.47
CA GLY A 47 -4.76 3.24 -12.74
C GLY A 47 -4.22 2.44 -13.92
N ALA A 48 -4.54 1.15 -13.96
CA ALA A 48 -4.19 0.25 -15.06
C ALA A 48 -5.39 -0.08 -15.93
N GLY A 49 -5.15 -0.46 -17.18
CA GLY A 49 -6.19 -0.86 -18.13
C GLY A 49 -7.19 0.26 -18.42
N ALA A 50 -8.48 0.01 -18.25
CA ALA A 50 -9.55 0.98 -18.45
C ALA A 50 -9.48 2.18 -17.48
N LEU A 51 -8.78 2.05 -16.37
CA LEU A 51 -8.59 3.11 -15.38
C LEU A 51 -7.31 3.93 -15.62
N ARG A 52 -6.62 3.74 -16.74
CA ARG A 52 -5.35 4.41 -17.07
C ARG A 52 -5.45 5.94 -17.10
N ALA A 53 -6.62 6.48 -17.41
CA ALA A 53 -6.87 7.91 -17.38
C ALA A 53 -7.07 8.48 -15.97
N LEU A 54 -7.18 7.62 -14.95
CA LEU A 54 -7.37 8.03 -13.57
C LEU A 54 -6.03 8.02 -12.84
N SER A 55 -5.63 9.18 -12.36
CA SER A 55 -4.49 9.35 -11.46
C SER A 55 -4.99 9.88 -10.13
N MET A 56 -4.53 9.30 -9.04
CA MET A 56 -4.86 9.72 -7.68
C MET A 56 -3.59 10.00 -6.90
N ARG A 57 -3.48 11.21 -6.39
CA ARG A 57 -2.42 11.58 -5.44
C ARG A 57 -2.91 11.33 -4.02
N THR A 58 -2.12 10.62 -3.24
CA THR A 58 -2.44 10.30 -1.86
C THR A 58 -1.29 10.71 -0.94
N GLN A 59 -1.61 11.17 0.26
CA GLN A 59 -0.66 11.50 1.30
C GLN A 59 -0.82 10.52 2.46
N PHE A 60 0.28 9.93 2.90
CA PHE A 60 0.30 9.08 4.08
C PHE A 60 0.18 9.94 5.33
N VAL A 61 -0.89 9.72 6.11
CA VAL A 61 -1.17 10.44 7.36
C VAL A 61 -0.72 9.65 8.58
N SER A 62 -0.54 8.34 8.43
CA SER A 62 -0.01 7.46 9.47
C SER A 62 0.77 6.32 8.80
N TYR A 63 1.93 5.98 9.36
CA TYR A 63 2.74 4.88 8.87
C TYR A 63 3.55 4.28 10.03
N HIS A 64 3.07 3.15 10.55
CA HIS A 64 3.65 2.41 11.66
C HIS A 64 3.93 0.98 11.21
N ARG A 65 5.12 0.74 10.67
CA ARG A 65 5.56 -0.60 10.29
C ARG A 65 5.72 -1.49 11.52
N PRO A 66 5.24 -2.73 11.51
CA PRO A 66 4.53 -3.43 10.43
C PRO A 66 2.99 -3.46 10.60
N THR A 67 2.40 -2.56 11.37
CA THR A 67 1.03 -2.71 11.87
C THR A 67 -0.02 -1.86 11.16
N LEU A 68 0.32 -0.63 10.77
CA LEU A 68 -0.66 0.34 10.29
C LEU A 68 -0.08 1.26 9.22
N ALA A 69 -0.80 1.43 8.14
CA ALA A 69 -0.61 2.53 7.21
C ALA A 69 -1.97 3.16 6.88
N ALA A 70 -2.03 4.49 6.86
CA ALA A 70 -3.21 5.23 6.47
C ALA A 70 -2.85 6.36 5.51
N ALA A 71 -3.67 6.56 4.49
CA ALA A 71 -3.47 7.59 3.49
C ALA A 71 -4.81 8.25 3.14
N LYS A 72 -4.74 9.51 2.74
CA LYS A 72 -5.86 10.28 2.20
C LYS A 72 -5.52 10.84 0.84
N MET A 73 -6.53 11.02 0.00
CA MET A 73 -6.39 11.72 -1.27
C MET A 73 -6.09 13.19 -1.03
N ILE A 74 -5.21 13.74 -1.85
CA ILE A 74 -4.96 15.18 -1.96
C ILE A 74 -5.38 15.68 -3.34
N GLY A 75 -6.06 16.83 -3.37
CA GLY A 75 -6.67 17.32 -4.60
C GLY A 75 -7.98 16.59 -4.94
N ARG A 76 -8.30 16.53 -6.22
CA ARG A 76 -9.49 15.88 -6.76
C ARG A 76 -9.08 14.92 -7.87
N SER A 77 -9.75 13.76 -7.95
CA SER A 77 -9.55 12.78 -9.02
C SER A 77 -10.92 12.20 -9.40
N PHE A 78 -11.51 12.69 -10.48
CA PHE A 78 -12.83 12.22 -10.91
C PHE A 78 -12.86 10.68 -11.00
N PRO A 79 -13.93 10.02 -10.53
CA PRO A 79 -15.16 10.56 -9.94
C PRO A 79 -15.07 10.85 -8.43
N PHE A 80 -13.89 10.71 -7.81
CA PHE A 80 -13.69 10.88 -6.36
C PHE A 80 -13.58 12.36 -6.00
N THR A 81 -14.37 12.78 -5.03
CA THR A 81 -14.22 14.10 -4.37
C THR A 81 -13.40 13.98 -3.10
N GLN A 82 -13.56 12.85 -2.39
CA GLN A 82 -12.72 12.49 -1.24
C GLN A 82 -12.46 10.99 -1.24
N TRP A 83 -11.29 10.61 -0.76
CA TRP A 83 -10.91 9.24 -0.49
C TRP A 83 -9.91 9.17 0.66
N ALA A 84 -10.13 8.26 1.57
CA ALA A 84 -9.17 7.90 2.59
C ALA A 84 -9.24 6.40 2.85
N ALA A 85 -8.10 5.82 3.19
CA ALA A 85 -8.05 4.42 3.56
C ALA A 85 -7.01 4.16 4.64
N SER A 86 -7.27 3.16 5.46
CA SER A 86 -6.30 2.59 6.39
C SER A 86 -6.17 1.09 6.18
N MET A 87 -4.98 0.60 6.40
CA MET A 87 -4.62 -0.80 6.30
C MET A 87 -3.94 -1.21 7.60
N ARG A 88 -4.58 -2.13 8.32
CA ARG A 88 -4.06 -2.68 9.56
C ARG A 88 -3.68 -4.13 9.34
N HIS A 89 -2.49 -4.48 9.78
CA HIS A 89 -1.97 -5.85 9.76
C HIS A 89 -1.88 -6.37 11.18
N GLN A 90 -2.49 -7.50 11.45
CA GLN A 90 -2.50 -8.15 12.77
C GLN A 90 -2.00 -9.59 12.64
N PRO A 91 -1.16 -10.07 13.56
CA PRO A 91 -0.81 -11.50 13.60
C PRO A 91 -2.06 -12.38 13.78
N ASP A 92 -2.10 -13.49 13.07
CA ASP A 92 -3.15 -14.53 13.15
C ASP A 92 -2.47 -15.90 13.17
N GLY A 93 -1.61 -16.11 14.17
CA GLY A 93 -0.72 -17.26 14.30
C GLY A 93 0.70 -16.99 13.81
N PRO A 94 1.58 -18.02 13.82
CA PRO A 94 3.01 -17.85 13.54
C PRO A 94 3.30 -17.46 12.07
N ASP A 95 2.52 -18.00 11.13
CA ASP A 95 2.75 -17.84 9.68
C ASP A 95 1.56 -17.24 8.94
N ARG A 96 0.65 -16.60 9.67
CA ARG A 96 -0.56 -15.99 9.12
C ARG A 96 -0.79 -14.60 9.67
N SER A 97 -1.54 -13.80 8.93
CA SER A 97 -1.98 -12.48 9.38
C SER A 97 -3.36 -12.13 8.87
N LEU A 98 -4.04 -11.28 9.63
CA LEU A 98 -5.28 -10.63 9.25
C LEU A 98 -4.97 -9.25 8.70
N LEU A 99 -5.39 -8.99 7.46
CA LEU A 99 -5.36 -7.69 6.83
C LEU A 99 -6.75 -7.05 6.93
N ILE A 100 -6.85 -5.95 7.65
CA ILE A 100 -8.07 -5.17 7.76
C ILE A 100 -7.90 -3.90 6.92
N TYR A 101 -8.72 -3.77 5.88
CA TYR A 101 -8.73 -2.61 5.00
C TYR A 101 -10.02 -1.84 5.18
N THR A 102 -9.91 -0.62 5.70
CA THR A 102 -11.04 0.30 5.89
C THR A 102 -10.86 1.49 4.96
N TYR A 103 -11.92 1.89 4.28
CA TYR A 103 -11.88 3.05 3.38
C TYR A 103 -13.17 3.86 3.46
N THR A 104 -13.03 5.14 3.15
CA THR A 104 -14.13 6.07 2.89
C THR A 104 -13.96 6.64 1.48
N VAL A 105 -15.06 6.81 0.78
CA VAL A 105 -15.07 7.37 -0.57
C VAL A 105 -16.31 8.23 -0.76
N ASP A 106 -16.08 9.44 -1.25
CA ASP A 106 -17.12 10.33 -1.74
C ASP A 106 -16.95 10.53 -3.24
N VAL A 107 -18.08 10.60 -3.95
CA VAL A 107 -18.12 10.77 -5.40
C VAL A 107 -18.91 12.01 -5.79
N GLY A 108 -18.55 12.60 -6.92
CA GLY A 108 -19.22 13.79 -7.48
C GLY A 108 -19.30 13.74 -8.99
N PRO A 109 -20.08 14.64 -9.58
CA PRO A 109 -20.84 15.76 -8.99
C PRO A 109 -22.09 15.31 -8.22
N ALA A 110 -22.57 16.17 -7.31
CA ALA A 110 -23.68 15.84 -6.41
C ALA A 110 -24.97 15.45 -7.14
N CYS A 111 -25.26 16.05 -8.29
CA CYS A 111 -26.44 15.76 -9.11
C CYS A 111 -26.46 14.33 -9.70
N LEU A 112 -25.28 13.70 -9.84
CA LEU A 112 -25.13 12.31 -10.36
C LEU A 112 -24.77 11.30 -9.27
N ARG A 113 -24.65 11.76 -8.02
CA ARG A 113 -24.16 10.95 -6.91
C ARG A 113 -24.96 9.66 -6.71
N TRP A 114 -26.29 9.73 -6.83
CA TRP A 114 -27.19 8.59 -6.63
C TRP A 114 -26.97 7.44 -7.64
N ILE A 115 -26.44 7.73 -8.83
CA ILE A 115 -26.05 6.73 -9.83
C ILE A 115 -24.59 6.34 -9.66
N LEU A 116 -23.71 7.33 -9.48
CA LEU A 116 -22.26 7.10 -9.46
C LEU A 116 -21.81 6.37 -8.20
N GLU A 117 -22.40 6.68 -7.05
CA GLU A 117 -21.96 6.11 -5.77
C GLU A 117 -22.09 4.57 -5.72
N PRO A 118 -23.26 3.95 -6.05
CA PRO A 118 -23.36 2.49 -6.04
C PRO A 118 -22.47 1.83 -7.08
N LEU A 119 -22.33 2.42 -8.27
CA LEU A 119 -21.46 1.90 -9.32
C LEU A 119 -19.98 1.95 -8.90
N VAL A 120 -19.53 3.10 -8.42
CA VAL A 120 -18.14 3.29 -7.97
C VAL A 120 -17.84 2.35 -6.80
N ARG A 121 -18.75 2.23 -5.84
CA ARG A 121 -18.61 1.32 -4.69
C ARG A 121 -18.49 -0.13 -5.16
N TRP A 122 -19.35 -0.58 -6.04
CA TRP A 122 -19.30 -1.94 -6.57
C TRP A 122 -17.99 -2.23 -7.32
N VAL A 123 -17.56 -1.32 -8.21
CA VAL A 123 -16.29 -1.45 -8.94
C VAL A 123 -15.11 -1.47 -7.95
N PHE A 124 -15.10 -0.55 -7.00
CA PHE A 124 -14.01 -0.41 -6.02
C PHE A 124 -13.90 -1.66 -5.14
N GLU A 125 -15.01 -2.16 -4.60
CA GLU A 125 -15.02 -3.39 -3.81
C GLU A 125 -14.53 -4.60 -4.61
N ARG A 126 -15.05 -4.78 -5.82
CA ARG A 126 -14.64 -5.88 -6.70
C ARG A 126 -13.14 -5.82 -6.99
N LYS A 127 -12.62 -4.65 -7.33
CA LYS A 127 -11.20 -4.44 -7.62
C LYS A 127 -10.33 -4.63 -6.38
N THR A 128 -10.77 -4.16 -5.24
CA THR A 128 -10.07 -4.34 -3.95
C THR A 128 -9.99 -5.82 -3.56
N ARG A 129 -11.08 -6.57 -3.71
CA ARG A 129 -11.08 -8.03 -3.48
C ARG A 129 -10.09 -8.76 -4.40
N GLN A 130 -10.09 -8.44 -5.69
CA GLN A 130 -9.15 -9.02 -6.66
C GLN A 130 -7.71 -8.70 -6.30
N ARG A 131 -7.46 -7.47 -5.87
CA ARG A 131 -6.14 -7.00 -5.43
C ARG A 131 -5.62 -7.81 -4.24
N PHE A 132 -6.43 -7.97 -3.19
CA PHE A 132 -6.02 -8.72 -2.01
C PHE A 132 -5.91 -10.23 -2.26
N ALA A 133 -6.71 -10.79 -3.17
CA ALA A 133 -6.53 -12.17 -3.60
C ALA A 133 -5.16 -12.39 -4.28
N ARG A 134 -4.73 -11.44 -5.12
CA ARG A 134 -3.40 -11.50 -5.75
C ARG A 134 -2.27 -11.33 -4.74
N LEU A 135 -2.42 -10.40 -3.78
CA LEU A 135 -1.46 -10.28 -2.69
C LEU A 135 -1.33 -11.60 -1.91
N ALA A 136 -2.45 -12.25 -1.60
CA ALA A 136 -2.41 -13.54 -0.92
C ALA A 136 -1.70 -14.63 -1.74
N GLN A 137 -1.98 -14.69 -3.05
CA GLN A 137 -1.28 -15.63 -3.96
C GLN A 137 0.23 -15.32 -4.03
N PHE A 138 0.59 -14.06 -4.14
CA PHE A 138 1.99 -13.63 -4.14
C PHE A 138 2.71 -14.01 -2.84
N LEU A 139 2.09 -13.73 -1.69
CA LEU A 139 2.64 -14.09 -0.38
C LEU A 139 2.79 -15.59 -0.17
N ALA A 140 1.87 -16.41 -0.68
CA ALA A 140 1.97 -17.86 -0.59
C ALA A 140 3.24 -18.42 -1.25
N VAL A 141 3.76 -17.73 -2.26
CA VAL A 141 4.97 -18.15 -3.01
C VAL A 141 6.22 -17.42 -2.51
N HIS A 142 6.13 -16.09 -2.30
CA HIS A 142 7.31 -15.24 -2.10
C HIS A 142 7.57 -14.84 -0.63
N ALA A 143 6.80 -15.33 0.35
CA ALA A 143 7.03 -15.01 1.75
C ALA A 143 8.46 -15.35 2.24
N PRO A 144 9.09 -16.50 1.86
CA PRO A 144 10.47 -16.80 2.24
C PRO A 144 11.49 -15.79 1.67
N GLU A 145 11.27 -15.34 0.44
CA GLU A 145 12.13 -14.36 -0.24
C GLU A 145 12.05 -12.99 0.44
N ILE A 146 10.82 -12.54 0.77
CA ILE A 146 10.60 -11.29 1.52
C ILE A 146 11.27 -11.38 2.90
N ALA A 147 11.17 -12.50 3.58
CA ALA A 147 11.82 -12.70 4.88
C ALA A 147 13.35 -12.67 4.77
N ALA A 148 13.92 -13.24 3.72
CA ALA A 148 15.36 -13.17 3.46
C ALA A 148 15.82 -11.72 3.20
N TRP A 149 15.07 -10.99 2.39
CA TRP A 149 15.30 -9.57 2.13
C TRP A 149 15.22 -8.72 3.41
N GLN A 150 14.23 -8.94 4.29
CA GLN A 150 14.14 -8.23 5.58
C GLN A 150 15.39 -8.46 6.46
N ARG A 151 15.89 -9.70 6.51
CA ARG A 151 17.12 -10.02 7.26
C ARG A 151 18.33 -9.26 6.71
N GLN A 152 18.49 -9.20 5.39
CA GLN A 152 19.56 -8.46 4.75
C GLN A 152 19.50 -6.96 5.07
N GLN A 153 18.32 -6.35 5.00
CA GLN A 153 18.12 -4.95 5.37
C GLN A 153 18.51 -4.67 6.83
N SER A 154 18.13 -5.55 7.74
CA SER A 154 18.46 -5.43 9.16
C SER A 154 19.96 -5.51 9.40
N THR A 155 20.66 -6.42 8.72
CA THR A 155 22.13 -6.57 8.81
C THR A 155 22.85 -5.33 8.29
N GLN A 156 22.41 -4.78 7.15
CA GLN A 156 23.00 -3.56 6.58
C GLN A 156 22.79 -2.34 7.48
N ALA A 157 21.63 -2.21 8.11
CA ALA A 157 21.33 -1.10 9.02
C ALA A 157 22.24 -1.16 10.28
N VAL A 158 22.50 -2.34 10.81
CA VAL A 158 23.42 -2.54 11.95
C VAL A 158 24.85 -2.20 11.56
N ALA A 159 25.34 -2.67 10.41
CA ALA A 159 26.69 -2.38 9.91
C ALA A 159 26.91 -0.88 9.70
N SER A 160 25.93 -0.17 9.13
CA SER A 160 26.00 1.27 8.89
C SER A 160 26.10 2.07 10.20
N ASN A 161 25.33 1.67 11.23
CA ASN A 161 25.37 2.33 12.53
C ASN A 161 26.71 2.11 13.26
N THR A 162 27.31 0.93 13.13
CA THR A 162 28.61 0.62 13.78
C THR A 162 29.72 1.46 13.17
N THR A 163 29.70 1.69 11.86
CA THR A 163 30.68 2.52 11.15
C THR A 163 30.59 4.01 11.56
N GLN A 164 29.38 4.49 11.81
CA GLN A 164 29.15 5.90 12.17
C GLN A 164 29.55 6.21 13.62
N THR A 165 29.46 5.22 14.50
CA THR A 165 29.90 5.35 15.93
C THR A 165 31.42 5.31 16.06
N ALA A 166 32.11 4.61 15.17
CA ALA A 166 33.60 4.52 15.19
C ALA A 166 34.31 5.78 14.65
N HIS A 167 33.58 6.72 14.04
CA HIS A 167 34.15 7.95 13.45
C HIS A 167 33.78 9.24 14.22
N ARG A 168 33.32 9.12 15.44
CA ARG A 168 33.10 10.30 16.31
C ARG A 168 34.32 10.52 17.21
N PRO A 169 35.14 11.55 16.93
CA PRO A 169 36.28 11.89 17.77
C PRO A 169 35.87 12.39 19.17
#